data_b71eec7d12464a59fb91c846e999c80b
#
_entry.id   b71eec7d12464a59fb91c846e999c80b
#
_cell.length_a   1.000
_cell.length_b   1.000
_cell.length_c   1.000
_cell.angle_alpha   90.00
_cell.angle_beta   90.00
_cell.angle_gamma   90.00
#
_symmetry.space_group_name_H-M   'P 1'
#
loop_
_entity.id
_entity.type
_entity.pdbx_description
1 polymer ?
#
loop_
_entity_poly.entity_id
_entity_poly.type
_entity_poly.pdbx_seq_one_letter_code
_entity_poly.pdbx_strand_id
1 'polypeptide(L)'
;MKYWGSFYAKINLKYLNIFKEVCVMDRNTFKIIHSELIQQVQSIEFNLRRTYAAMCSGDFNENFKRLEKSNLGKIAHELEDLDYSDDCPELTEEEYDLIDDIREIRNYWCHQCYLDFIYIKNNREREEQFQRVARRLQQDENRTYALSVKSEKIFFYIWDKFRE
;
A
#
# COMPACT_ATOMS: atom_id res chain seq x y z
N MET A 1 8.79 22.46 2.50
CA MET A 1 8.13 21.24 2.02
C MET A 1 6.61 21.27 2.23
N LYS A 2 5.86 22.19 1.60
CA LYS A 2 4.40 22.37 1.85
C LYS A 2 3.49 22.11 0.64
N TYR A 3 3.99 21.55 -0.46
CA TYR A 3 3.25 21.58 -1.74
C TYR A 3 2.72 20.23 -2.27
N TRP A 4 3.09 19.08 -1.70
CA TRP A 4 2.66 17.77 -2.21
C TRP A 4 1.31 17.30 -1.67
N GLY A 5 0.97 17.59 -0.43
CA GLY A 5 -0.31 17.16 0.18
C GLY A 5 -1.57 17.78 -0.44
N SER A 6 -1.47 18.99 -1.00
CA SER A 6 -2.61 19.73 -1.58
C SER A 6 -3.01 19.22 -2.99
N PHE A 7 -2.08 18.61 -3.72
CA PHE A 7 -2.33 18.15 -5.09
C PHE A 7 -3.11 16.84 -5.10
N TYR A 8 -2.76 15.89 -4.22
CA TYR A 8 -3.46 14.60 -4.08
C TYR A 8 -4.87 14.74 -3.50
N ALA A 9 -5.08 15.64 -2.54
CA ALA A 9 -6.41 15.88 -1.98
C ALA A 9 -7.42 16.43 -3.00
N LYS A 10 -6.98 17.23 -3.96
CA LYS A 10 -7.83 17.79 -5.02
C LYS A 10 -8.21 16.77 -6.10
N ILE A 11 -7.34 15.81 -6.38
CA ILE A 11 -7.61 14.75 -7.36
C ILE A 11 -8.69 13.79 -6.81
N ASN A 12 -8.60 13.40 -5.53
CA ASN A 12 -9.53 12.45 -4.91
C ASN A 12 -10.98 12.98 -4.82
N LEU A 13 -11.19 14.27 -4.54
CA LEU A 13 -12.54 14.86 -4.48
C LEU A 13 -13.24 14.90 -5.85
N LYS A 14 -12.48 14.95 -6.93
CA LYS A 14 -13.04 14.95 -8.30
C LYS A 14 -13.51 13.55 -8.73
N TYR A 15 -12.85 12.49 -8.25
CA TYR A 15 -13.22 11.10 -8.53
C TYR A 15 -14.34 10.57 -7.65
N LEU A 16 -14.45 11.02 -6.38
CA LEU A 16 -15.49 10.58 -5.43
C LEU A 16 -16.91 10.98 -5.85
N ASN A 17 -17.09 12.06 -6.58
CA ASN A 17 -18.40 12.52 -7.04
C ASN A 17 -18.90 11.89 -8.35
N ILE A 18 -18.03 11.19 -9.10
CA ILE A 18 -18.39 10.58 -10.39
C ILE A 18 -18.96 9.14 -10.20
N PHE A 19 -18.79 8.50 -9.04
CA PHE A 19 -19.03 7.06 -8.85
C PHE A 19 -20.27 6.67 -8.05
N LYS A 20 -21.29 7.54 -7.95
CA LYS A 20 -22.59 7.18 -7.33
C LYS A 20 -23.57 6.44 -8.26
N GLU A 21 -23.34 6.39 -9.53
CA GLU A 21 -24.04 5.50 -10.46
C GLU A 21 -23.18 4.24 -10.66
N VAL A 22 -23.83 3.08 -10.88
CA VAL A 22 -23.17 1.81 -11.19
C VAL A 22 -22.38 1.97 -12.50
N CYS A 23 -21.26 2.66 -12.43
CA CYS A 23 -20.43 2.92 -13.58
C CYS A 23 -19.64 1.66 -13.90
N VAL A 24 -19.89 1.09 -15.05
CA VAL A 24 -19.10 0.01 -15.64
C VAL A 24 -17.69 0.53 -15.87
N MET A 25 -16.71 -0.04 -15.20
CA MET A 25 -15.31 0.38 -15.34
C MET A 25 -14.78 -0.09 -16.71
N ASP A 26 -14.21 0.82 -17.49
CA ASP A 26 -13.50 0.45 -18.71
C ASP A 26 -12.08 -0.06 -18.43
N ARG A 27 -11.48 -0.76 -19.42
CA ARG A 27 -10.16 -1.39 -19.27
C ARG A 27 -9.03 -0.40 -19.08
N ASN A 28 -9.12 0.82 -19.58
CA ASN A 28 -8.07 1.82 -19.44
C ASN A 28 -8.12 2.44 -18.05
N THR A 29 -9.31 2.78 -17.56
CA THR A 29 -9.52 3.23 -16.18
C THR A 29 -9.03 2.18 -15.19
N PHE A 30 -9.34 0.89 -15.41
CA PHE A 30 -8.82 -0.21 -14.59
C PHE A 30 -7.29 -0.21 -14.52
N LYS A 31 -6.60 -0.08 -15.66
CA LYS A 31 -5.13 -0.06 -15.70
C LYS A 31 -4.54 1.13 -14.94
N ILE A 32 -5.18 2.29 -15.04
CA ILE A 32 -4.72 3.50 -14.33
C ILE A 32 -4.84 3.28 -12.82
N ILE A 33 -6.01 2.88 -12.31
CA ILE A 33 -6.24 2.65 -10.90
C ILE A 33 -5.34 1.52 -10.37
N HIS A 34 -5.15 0.46 -11.15
CA HIS A 34 -4.22 -0.62 -10.80
C HIS A 34 -2.77 -0.12 -10.67
N SER A 35 -2.33 0.75 -11.59
CA SER A 35 -1.00 1.35 -11.51
C SER A 35 -0.84 2.25 -10.27
N GLU A 36 -1.86 3.03 -9.92
CA GLU A 36 -1.88 3.87 -8.71
C GLU A 36 -1.81 3.01 -7.44
N LEU A 37 -2.58 1.92 -7.38
CA LEU A 37 -2.51 0.97 -6.26
C LEU A 37 -1.10 0.40 -6.08
N ILE A 38 -0.45 -0.06 -7.16
CA ILE A 38 0.91 -0.58 -7.10
C ILE A 38 1.91 0.48 -6.62
N GLN A 39 1.76 1.73 -7.06
CA GLN A 39 2.59 2.83 -6.60
C GLN A 39 2.40 3.09 -5.09
N GLN A 40 1.17 3.03 -4.60
CA GLN A 40 0.88 3.19 -3.17
C GLN A 40 1.51 2.06 -2.33
N VAL A 41 1.43 0.81 -2.79
CA VAL A 41 2.09 -0.33 -2.15
C VAL A 41 3.60 -0.12 -2.07
N GLN A 42 4.22 0.33 -3.16
CA GLN A 42 5.66 0.64 -3.17
C GLN A 42 6.02 1.78 -2.20
N SER A 43 5.15 2.77 -2.06
CA SER A 43 5.31 3.84 -1.07
C SER A 43 5.26 3.30 0.35
N ILE A 44 4.34 2.38 0.65
CA ILE A 44 4.26 1.72 1.95
C ILE A 44 5.54 0.91 2.22
N GLU A 45 5.97 0.06 1.29
CA GLU A 45 7.22 -0.71 1.41
C GLU A 45 8.42 0.20 1.71
N PHE A 46 8.49 1.33 1.03
CA PHE A 46 9.54 2.34 1.24
C PHE A 46 9.47 2.95 2.64
N ASN A 47 8.28 3.34 3.10
CA ASN A 47 8.10 3.95 4.43
C ASN A 47 8.38 2.96 5.56
N LEU A 48 7.94 1.70 5.46
CA LEU A 48 8.26 0.67 6.47
C LEU A 48 9.76 0.40 6.56
N ARG A 49 10.47 0.39 5.42
CA ARG A 49 11.94 0.27 5.40
C ARG A 49 12.61 1.45 6.08
N ARG A 50 12.11 2.66 5.88
CA ARG A 50 12.60 3.88 6.56
C ARG A 50 12.33 3.82 8.06
N THR A 51 11.15 3.35 8.46
CA THR A 51 10.75 3.17 9.85
C THR A 51 11.72 2.20 10.54
N TYR A 52 11.94 1.02 9.96
CA TYR A 52 12.93 0.06 10.45
C TYR A 52 14.32 0.69 10.60
N ALA A 53 14.79 1.39 9.57
CA ALA A 53 16.12 2.01 9.59
C ALA A 53 16.24 3.13 10.63
N ALA A 54 15.16 3.84 10.94
CA ALA A 54 15.12 4.87 11.96
C ALA A 54 15.15 4.28 13.38
N MET A 55 14.50 3.14 13.62
CA MET A 55 14.49 2.43 14.90
C MET A 55 15.83 1.74 15.20
N CYS A 56 16.55 1.26 14.18
CA CYS A 56 17.85 0.64 14.36
C CYS A 56 18.89 1.62 14.88
N SER A 57 19.74 1.18 15.82
CA SER A 57 20.95 1.92 16.22
C SER A 57 21.96 2.04 15.06
N GLY A 58 22.78 3.07 15.08
CA GLY A 58 23.87 3.28 14.10
C GLY A 58 23.45 4.11 12.88
N ASP A 59 24.12 3.93 11.73
CA ASP A 59 23.87 4.75 10.55
C ASP A 59 22.57 4.37 9.83
N PHE A 60 21.72 5.36 9.62
CA PHE A 60 20.42 5.18 8.98
C PHE A 60 20.54 4.62 7.57
N ASN A 61 21.50 5.09 6.78
CA ASN A 61 21.62 4.67 5.38
C ASN A 61 22.10 3.23 5.28
N GLU A 62 22.97 2.79 6.18
CA GLU A 62 23.41 1.40 6.25
C GLU A 62 22.24 0.48 6.62
N ASN A 63 21.47 0.84 7.65
CA ASN A 63 20.29 0.11 8.07
C ASN A 63 19.22 0.05 6.96
N PHE A 64 18.98 1.16 6.27
CA PHE A 64 18.05 1.22 5.15
C PHE A 64 18.47 0.30 3.99
N LYS A 65 19.76 0.24 3.67
CA LYS A 65 20.31 -0.62 2.61
C LYS A 65 20.19 -2.11 2.94
N ARG A 66 20.19 -2.51 4.21
CA ARG A 66 20.02 -3.92 4.60
C ARG A 66 18.75 -4.54 4.02
N LEU A 67 17.67 -3.75 3.95
CA LEU A 67 16.37 -4.20 3.45
C LEU A 67 16.08 -3.78 2.00
N GLU A 68 17.05 -3.21 1.27
CA GLU A 68 16.85 -2.67 -0.08
C GLU A 68 16.28 -3.70 -1.08
N LYS A 69 16.72 -4.95 -0.96
CA LYS A 69 16.26 -6.07 -1.82
C LYS A 69 15.20 -6.94 -1.17
N SER A 70 14.68 -6.53 -0.03
CA SER A 70 13.67 -7.30 0.69
C SER A 70 12.27 -7.00 0.16
N ASN A 71 11.42 -8.01 0.11
CA ASN A 71 10.00 -7.83 -0.17
C ASN A 71 9.24 -7.33 1.07
N LEU A 72 8.00 -6.88 0.87
CA LEU A 72 7.16 -6.33 1.93
C LEU A 72 7.03 -7.27 3.14
N GLY A 73 6.84 -8.57 2.92
CA GLY A 73 6.70 -9.53 4.02
C GLY A 73 7.95 -9.62 4.89
N LYS A 74 9.15 -9.60 4.28
CA LYS A 74 10.40 -9.59 5.03
C LYS A 74 10.60 -8.27 5.78
N ILE A 75 10.26 -7.14 5.15
CA ILE A 75 10.37 -5.81 5.80
C ILE A 75 9.45 -5.75 7.01
N ALA A 76 8.21 -6.21 6.87
CA ALA A 76 7.23 -6.26 7.95
C ALA A 76 7.72 -7.09 9.13
N HIS A 77 8.20 -8.30 8.86
CA HIS A 77 8.72 -9.21 9.91
C HIS A 77 9.96 -8.63 10.63
N GLU A 78 10.92 -8.10 9.90
CA GLU A 78 12.12 -7.49 10.51
C GLU A 78 11.77 -6.24 11.33
N LEU A 79 10.74 -5.47 10.90
CA LEU A 79 10.24 -4.32 11.66
C LEU A 79 9.54 -4.79 12.95
N GLU A 80 8.68 -5.79 12.86
CA GLU A 80 7.96 -6.37 13.99
C GLU A 80 8.93 -6.95 15.01
N ASP A 81 9.91 -7.78 14.58
CA ASP A 81 10.93 -8.35 15.45
C ASP A 81 11.74 -7.27 16.18
N LEU A 82 12.05 -6.17 15.49
CA LEU A 82 12.78 -5.06 16.09
C LEU A 82 11.90 -4.31 17.10
N ASP A 83 10.65 -4.03 16.75
CA ASP A 83 9.71 -3.26 17.58
C ASP A 83 9.33 -4.00 18.85
N TYR A 84 9.21 -5.33 18.79
CA TYR A 84 8.98 -6.19 19.96
C TYR A 84 10.26 -6.65 20.67
N SER A 85 11.44 -6.12 20.28
CA SER A 85 12.70 -6.47 20.94
C SER A 85 12.84 -5.90 22.35
N ASP A 86 12.03 -4.91 22.69
CA ASP A 86 11.83 -4.42 24.04
C ASP A 86 10.35 -4.54 24.45
N ASP A 87 10.05 -4.24 25.73
CA ASP A 87 8.70 -4.40 26.28
C ASP A 87 7.75 -3.23 25.92
N CYS A 88 8.16 -2.33 25.00
CA CYS A 88 7.42 -1.12 24.66
C CYS A 88 7.33 -0.91 23.14
N PRO A 89 6.55 -1.72 22.42
CA PRO A 89 6.42 -1.57 20.98
C PRO A 89 5.82 -0.22 20.59
N GLU A 90 6.32 0.36 19.50
CA GLU A 90 5.89 1.66 18.97
C GLU A 90 4.66 1.55 18.08
N LEU A 91 4.49 0.39 17.42
CA LEU A 91 3.34 0.09 16.57
C LEU A 91 2.37 -0.82 17.33
N THR A 92 1.07 -0.61 17.09
CA THR A 92 0.03 -1.43 17.68
C THR A 92 -0.18 -2.73 16.89
N GLU A 93 -0.79 -3.76 17.51
CA GLU A 93 -1.21 -4.98 16.81
C GLU A 93 -2.07 -4.69 15.58
N GLU A 94 -3.02 -3.71 15.68
CA GLU A 94 -3.85 -3.29 14.55
C GLU A 94 -3.04 -2.68 13.40
N GLU A 95 -1.89 -2.09 13.68
CA GLU A 95 -0.98 -1.57 12.65
C GLU A 95 -0.22 -2.70 11.95
N TYR A 96 0.16 -3.75 12.67
CA TYR A 96 0.74 -4.95 12.07
C TYR A 96 -0.28 -5.74 11.26
N ASP A 97 -1.52 -5.90 11.74
CA ASP A 97 -2.62 -6.50 10.98
C ASP A 97 -2.84 -5.77 9.64
N LEU A 98 -2.76 -4.43 9.66
CA LEU A 98 -2.87 -3.62 8.45
C LEU A 98 -1.71 -3.85 7.47
N ILE A 99 -0.49 -4.04 7.95
CA ILE A 99 0.68 -4.34 7.12
C ILE A 99 0.51 -5.70 6.45
N ASP A 100 0.01 -6.69 7.18
CA ASP A 100 -0.29 -8.03 6.63
C ASP A 100 -1.40 -7.99 5.57
N ASP A 101 -2.46 -7.24 5.79
CA ASP A 101 -3.51 -7.00 4.80
C ASP A 101 -2.95 -6.42 3.50
N ILE A 102 -2.02 -5.46 3.58
CA ILE A 102 -1.38 -4.88 2.40
C ILE A 102 -0.53 -5.92 1.66
N ARG A 103 0.13 -6.81 2.39
CA ARG A 103 0.90 -7.91 1.78
C ARG A 103 0.00 -8.80 0.92
N GLU A 104 -1.21 -9.13 1.39
CA GLU A 104 -2.18 -9.90 0.63
C GLU A 104 -2.73 -9.13 -0.57
N ILE A 105 -3.09 -7.87 -0.39
CA ILE A 105 -3.52 -6.96 -1.47
C ILE A 105 -2.44 -6.90 -2.55
N ARG A 106 -1.20 -6.62 -2.17
CA ARG A 106 -0.06 -6.56 -3.10
C ARG A 106 0.13 -7.86 -3.87
N ASN A 107 0.10 -9.00 -3.19
CA ASN A 107 0.30 -10.30 -3.83
C ASN A 107 -0.80 -10.60 -4.85
N TYR A 108 -2.06 -10.31 -4.52
CA TYR A 108 -3.16 -10.48 -5.45
C TYR A 108 -3.01 -9.56 -6.68
N TRP A 109 -2.78 -8.27 -6.48
CA TRP A 109 -2.73 -7.29 -7.57
C TRP A 109 -1.48 -7.43 -8.44
N CYS A 110 -0.35 -7.85 -7.90
CA CYS A 110 0.85 -8.10 -8.67
C CYS A 110 0.82 -9.40 -9.48
N HIS A 111 0.13 -10.44 -9.00
CA HIS A 111 0.31 -11.80 -9.54
C HIS A 111 -0.95 -12.48 -10.04
N GLN A 112 -2.14 -12.10 -9.58
CA GLN A 112 -3.37 -12.87 -9.82
C GLN A 112 -4.49 -12.10 -10.52
N CYS A 113 -4.64 -10.81 -10.30
CA CYS A 113 -5.81 -10.03 -10.70
C CYS A 113 -6.24 -10.19 -12.17
N TYR A 114 -5.29 -10.32 -13.09
CA TYR A 114 -5.60 -10.53 -14.51
C TYR A 114 -5.99 -11.98 -14.82
N LEU A 115 -5.48 -12.95 -14.05
CA LEU A 115 -5.77 -14.37 -14.25
C LEU A 115 -7.24 -14.67 -13.99
N ASP A 116 -7.88 -13.92 -13.12
CA ASP A 116 -9.28 -14.12 -12.74
C ASP A 116 -10.26 -13.92 -13.91
N PHE A 117 -9.88 -13.23 -14.98
CA PHE A 117 -10.78 -12.97 -16.11
C PHE A 117 -10.17 -13.19 -17.49
N ILE A 118 -8.85 -13.15 -17.66
CA ILE A 118 -8.23 -13.12 -19.01
C ILE A 118 -8.43 -14.44 -19.77
N TYR A 119 -8.50 -15.57 -19.07
CA TYR A 119 -8.64 -16.91 -19.67
C TYR A 119 -10.07 -17.39 -19.83
N ILE A 120 -11.06 -16.61 -19.40
CA ILE A 120 -12.48 -16.96 -19.57
C ILE A 120 -12.85 -16.82 -21.05
N LYS A 121 -13.26 -17.93 -21.67
CA LYS A 121 -13.58 -17.99 -23.12
C LYS A 121 -14.88 -17.30 -23.46
N ASN A 122 -15.89 -17.40 -22.59
CA ASN A 122 -17.18 -16.76 -22.78
C ASN A 122 -17.06 -15.26 -22.56
N ASN A 123 -17.36 -14.46 -23.58
CA ASN A 123 -17.21 -13.01 -23.54
C ASN A 123 -18.08 -12.34 -22.46
N ARG A 124 -19.33 -12.81 -22.28
CA ARG A 124 -20.24 -12.26 -21.27
C ARG A 124 -19.73 -12.56 -19.85
N GLU A 125 -19.40 -13.81 -19.59
CA GLU A 125 -18.85 -14.24 -18.30
C GLU A 125 -17.53 -13.52 -17.98
N ARG A 126 -16.65 -13.37 -18.97
CA ARG A 126 -15.40 -12.62 -18.85
C ARG A 126 -15.65 -11.15 -18.47
N GLU A 127 -16.63 -10.51 -19.07
CA GLU A 127 -16.96 -9.12 -18.74
C GLU A 127 -17.57 -9.01 -17.33
N GLU A 128 -18.48 -9.91 -16.98
CA GLU A 128 -19.06 -9.95 -15.63
C GLU A 128 -17.95 -10.15 -14.56
N GLN A 129 -17.01 -11.05 -14.80
CA GLN A 129 -15.88 -11.28 -13.88
C GLN A 129 -14.93 -10.10 -13.83
N PHE A 130 -14.62 -9.48 -14.97
CA PHE A 130 -13.84 -8.25 -15.00
C PHE A 130 -14.48 -7.15 -14.15
N GLN A 131 -15.77 -6.94 -14.23
CA GLN A 131 -16.46 -5.92 -13.42
C GLN A 131 -16.44 -6.24 -11.93
N ARG A 132 -16.39 -7.53 -11.54
CA ARG A 132 -16.19 -7.92 -10.13
C ARG A 132 -14.78 -7.54 -9.64
N VAL A 133 -13.77 -7.89 -10.43
CA VAL A 133 -12.37 -7.55 -10.14
C VAL A 133 -12.18 -6.02 -10.10
N ALA A 134 -12.82 -5.28 -11.00
CA ALA A 134 -12.77 -3.82 -11.04
C ALA A 134 -13.37 -3.16 -9.79
N ARG A 135 -14.48 -3.69 -9.26
CA ARG A 135 -15.03 -3.21 -7.98
C ARG A 135 -14.10 -3.48 -6.81
N ARG A 136 -13.48 -4.67 -6.76
CA ARG A 136 -12.47 -4.98 -5.76
C ARG A 136 -11.27 -4.04 -5.86
N LEU A 137 -10.79 -3.74 -7.09
CA LEU A 137 -9.69 -2.81 -7.31
C LEU A 137 -9.96 -1.47 -6.65
N GLN A 138 -11.16 -0.92 -6.82
CA GLN A 138 -11.52 0.38 -6.25
C GLN A 138 -11.54 0.37 -4.72
N GLN A 139 -12.02 -0.74 -4.12
CA GLN A 139 -12.02 -0.90 -2.66
C GLN A 139 -10.59 -1.02 -2.12
N ASP A 140 -9.77 -1.86 -2.75
CA ASP A 140 -8.38 -2.09 -2.32
C ASP A 140 -7.51 -0.84 -2.56
N GLU A 141 -7.73 -0.08 -3.64
CA GLU A 141 -7.03 1.18 -3.91
C GLU A 141 -7.30 2.22 -2.82
N ASN A 142 -8.57 2.46 -2.48
CA ASN A 142 -8.93 3.38 -1.40
C ASN A 142 -8.30 2.98 -0.06
N ARG A 143 -8.30 1.68 0.25
CA ARG A 143 -7.69 1.14 1.47
C ARG A 143 -6.18 1.34 1.47
N THR A 144 -5.52 1.00 0.36
CA THR A 144 -4.07 1.12 0.21
C THR A 144 -3.62 2.57 0.27
N TYR A 145 -4.41 3.50 -0.31
CA TYR A 145 -4.14 4.93 -0.19
C TYR A 145 -4.15 5.40 1.27
N ALA A 146 -5.17 5.04 2.05
CA ALA A 146 -5.24 5.40 3.46
C ALA A 146 -4.03 4.89 4.24
N LEU A 147 -3.58 3.67 3.94
CA LEU A 147 -2.43 3.04 4.57
C LEU A 147 -1.09 3.64 4.13
N SER A 148 -0.96 4.11 2.88
CA SER A 148 0.24 4.81 2.43
C SER A 148 0.43 6.12 3.19
N VAL A 149 -0.64 6.88 3.41
CA VAL A 149 -0.62 8.09 4.25
C VAL A 149 -0.31 7.77 5.71
N LYS A 150 -0.86 6.67 6.24
CA LYS A 150 -0.59 6.24 7.63
C LYS A 150 0.87 5.81 7.81
N SER A 151 1.41 5.02 6.89
CA SER A 151 2.82 4.57 6.95
C SER A 151 3.82 5.73 6.91
N GLU A 152 3.51 6.78 6.15
CA GLU A 152 4.33 8.01 6.13
C GLU A 152 4.31 8.72 7.48
N LYS A 153 3.14 8.82 8.13
CA LYS A 153 3.00 9.43 9.46
C LYS A 153 3.75 8.63 10.53
N ILE A 154 3.65 7.30 10.49
CA ILE A 154 4.39 6.41 11.38
C ILE A 154 5.89 6.66 11.23
N PHE A 155 6.39 6.71 9.99
CA PHE A 155 7.81 6.99 9.76
C PHE A 155 8.25 8.33 10.38
N PHE A 156 7.50 9.42 10.21
CA PHE A 156 7.88 10.70 10.77
C PHE A 156 7.83 10.71 12.31
N TYR A 157 6.85 10.05 12.91
CA TYR A 157 6.77 9.87 14.35
C TYR A 157 8.01 9.13 14.91
N ILE A 158 8.37 8.00 14.27
CA ILE A 158 9.56 7.22 14.64
C ILE A 158 10.84 8.00 14.41
N TRP A 159 10.92 8.74 13.30
CA TRP A 159 12.09 9.59 13.02
C TRP A 159 12.32 10.62 14.12
N ASP A 160 11.28 11.36 14.48
CA ASP A 160 11.36 12.39 15.52
C ASP A 160 11.76 11.78 16.89
N LYS A 161 11.32 10.55 17.18
CA LYS A 161 11.62 9.87 18.44
C LYS A 161 13.05 9.30 18.53
N PHE A 162 13.61 8.78 17.45
CA PHE A 162 14.87 8.02 17.47
C PHE A 162 16.05 8.75 16.83
N ARG A 163 15.84 9.86 16.13
CA ARG A 163 16.85 10.52 15.29
C ARG A 163 17.01 12.03 15.56
N GLU A 164 16.48 12.54 16.66
CA GLU A 164 16.79 13.90 17.15
C GLU A 164 18.20 14.04 17.73
#